data_73778430216526e349e06b73331dbd60
#
_entry.id   73778430216526e349e06b73331dbd60
#
_cell.length_a   1.000
_cell.length_b   1.000
_cell.length_c   1.000
_cell.angle_alpha   90.00
_cell.angle_beta   90.00
_cell.angle_gamma   90.00
#
_symmetry.space_group_name_H-M   'P 1'
#
loop_
_entity.id
_entity.type
_entity.pdbx_description
1 polymer ?
#
loop_
_entity_poly.entity_id
_entity_poly.type
_entity_poly.pdbx_seq_one_letter_code
_entity_poly.pdbx_strand_id
1 'polypeptide(L)'
;MKISERCRQYENKFPLSPSAIRNTNGWTKNKQYSTPDELRKNAKMFWNFGVSKEIIYELACRKDNRSAKILTWDPTPESQKTVDNANLVGNNITHTNKAYDSVNGKIVKFYATEEKERCYQLDKPKVFYNEIEVETINLKQIVSEQGVDVDIIKLDIE
;
A
#
# COMPACT_ATOMS: atom_id res chain seq x y z
N MET A 1 -19.39 -11.01 -17.03
CA MET A 1 -19.79 -9.89 -16.16
C MET A 1 -18.66 -8.87 -16.14
N LYS A 2 -18.94 -7.63 -16.55
CA LYS A 2 -17.91 -6.56 -16.59
C LYS A 2 -17.46 -6.20 -15.16
N ILE A 3 -16.21 -5.82 -15.00
CA ILE A 3 -15.64 -5.41 -13.70
C ILE A 3 -16.52 -4.33 -13.03
N SER A 4 -17.06 -3.39 -13.82
CA SER A 4 -17.97 -2.34 -13.35
C SER A 4 -19.28 -2.86 -12.75
N GLU A 5 -19.78 -4.01 -13.19
CA GLU A 5 -21.00 -4.62 -12.63
C GLU A 5 -20.72 -5.35 -11.32
N ARG A 6 -19.52 -5.95 -11.19
CA ARG A 6 -19.07 -6.51 -9.91
C ARG A 6 -18.87 -5.44 -8.86
N CYS A 7 -18.25 -4.32 -9.20
CA CYS A 7 -18.09 -3.19 -8.28
C CYS A 7 -19.44 -2.67 -7.80
N ARG A 8 -20.43 -2.47 -8.69
CA ARG A 8 -21.77 -2.04 -8.29
C ARG A 8 -22.51 -3.04 -7.39
N GLN A 9 -22.31 -4.35 -7.60
CA GLN A 9 -22.89 -5.35 -6.70
C GLN A 9 -22.24 -5.35 -5.32
N TYR A 10 -20.95 -5.02 -5.23
CA TYR A 10 -20.25 -4.82 -3.96
C TYR A 10 -20.72 -3.53 -3.27
N GLU A 11 -20.84 -2.43 -4.00
CA GLU A 11 -21.34 -1.14 -3.50
C GLU A 11 -22.75 -1.26 -2.94
N ASN A 12 -23.62 -2.10 -3.55
CA ASN A 12 -24.98 -2.36 -3.05
C ASN A 12 -25.02 -3.27 -1.81
N LYS A 13 -24.02 -4.11 -1.58
CA LYS A 13 -23.91 -4.96 -0.38
C LYS A 13 -23.30 -4.26 0.81
N PHE A 14 -22.43 -3.29 0.56
CA PHE A 14 -21.78 -2.50 1.59
C PHE A 14 -22.24 -1.04 1.41
N PRO A 15 -23.03 -0.48 2.32
CA PRO A 15 -23.65 0.86 2.18
C PRO A 15 -22.64 2.02 2.23
N LEU A 16 -21.39 1.76 1.89
CA LEU A 16 -20.33 2.75 1.76
C LEU A 16 -20.20 3.16 0.29
N SER A 17 -21.24 3.84 -0.24
CA SER A 17 -21.09 4.52 -1.53
C SER A 17 -20.07 5.66 -1.41
N PRO A 18 -19.32 5.99 -2.47
CA PRO A 18 -18.44 7.15 -2.47
C PRO A 18 -19.14 8.47 -2.10
N SER A 19 -20.44 8.57 -2.31
CA SER A 19 -21.27 9.69 -1.86
C SER A 19 -21.54 9.67 -0.35
N ALA A 20 -21.70 8.52 0.28
CA ALA A 20 -21.80 8.39 1.72
C ALA A 20 -20.48 8.75 2.43
N ILE A 21 -19.35 8.42 1.80
CA ILE A 21 -18.00 8.75 2.29
C ILE A 21 -17.76 10.26 2.32
N ARG A 22 -18.35 11.04 1.40
CA ARG A 22 -18.12 12.48 1.29
C ARG A 22 -18.80 13.30 2.38
N ASN A 23 -19.82 12.77 3.03
CA ASN A 23 -20.70 13.50 3.96
C ASN A 23 -20.68 12.99 5.40
N THR A 24 -19.85 12.02 5.74
CA THR A 24 -19.77 11.49 7.10
C THR A 24 -18.70 12.24 7.90
N ASN A 25 -19.13 12.96 8.93
CA ASN A 25 -18.26 13.35 10.03
C ASN A 25 -17.60 12.07 10.59
N GLY A 26 -16.29 12.06 10.75
CA GLY A 26 -15.56 10.88 11.24
C GLY A 26 -14.79 10.10 10.19
N TRP A 27 -14.53 10.70 9.02
CA TRP A 27 -13.59 10.17 8.03
C TRP A 27 -12.37 11.07 7.88
N THR A 28 -11.21 10.52 8.06
CA THR A 28 -9.98 11.22 7.68
C THR A 28 -9.69 11.01 6.21
N LYS A 29 -9.66 12.11 5.50
CA LYS A 29 -9.19 12.16 4.13
C LYS A 29 -7.73 12.61 4.13
N ASN A 30 -6.85 11.77 3.62
CA ASN A 30 -5.47 12.15 3.39
C ASN A 30 -5.13 12.02 1.91
N LYS A 31 -5.06 13.15 1.20
CA LYS A 31 -4.83 13.21 -0.24
C LYS A 31 -5.79 12.30 -1.03
N GLN A 32 -5.36 11.07 -1.35
CA GLN A 32 -6.06 10.13 -2.22
C GLN A 32 -6.88 9.10 -1.43
N TYR A 33 -6.60 8.91 -0.15
CA TYR A 33 -7.19 7.86 0.66
C TYR A 33 -8.12 8.41 1.72
N SER A 34 -9.20 7.67 1.98
CA SER A 34 -10.16 7.97 3.04
C SER A 34 -10.45 6.72 3.84
N THR A 35 -10.43 6.84 5.16
CA THR A 35 -10.70 5.73 6.08
C THR A 35 -11.54 6.25 7.24
N PRO A 36 -12.51 5.47 7.74
CA PRO A 36 -13.22 5.80 8.97
C PRO A 36 -12.25 6.06 10.12
N ASP A 37 -12.41 7.15 10.83
CA ASP A 37 -11.53 7.54 11.92
C ASP A 37 -11.49 6.48 13.02
N GLU A 38 -12.64 5.88 13.31
CA GLU A 38 -12.76 4.83 14.32
C GLU A 38 -11.97 3.57 13.93
N LEU A 39 -12.07 3.14 12.66
CA LEU A 39 -11.27 2.01 12.16
C LEU A 39 -9.78 2.30 12.31
N ARG A 40 -9.34 3.48 11.90
CA ARG A 40 -7.93 3.86 11.96
C ARG A 40 -7.39 3.93 13.40
N LYS A 41 -8.19 4.45 14.34
CA LYS A 41 -7.83 4.53 15.77
C LYS A 41 -7.73 3.17 16.44
N ASN A 42 -8.51 2.19 15.97
CA ASN A 42 -8.62 0.86 16.59
C ASN A 42 -7.88 -0.23 15.81
N ALA A 43 -7.38 0.05 14.62
CA ALA A 43 -6.67 -0.92 13.80
C ALA A 43 -5.41 -1.44 14.52
N LYS A 44 -5.26 -2.74 14.60
CA LYS A 44 -4.08 -3.41 15.17
C LYS A 44 -3.03 -3.68 14.11
N MET A 45 -3.46 -3.96 12.88
CA MET A 45 -2.58 -4.28 11.76
C MET A 45 -3.00 -3.56 10.49
N PHE A 46 -2.03 -2.92 9.86
CA PHE A 46 -2.18 -2.23 8.61
C PHE A 46 -1.17 -2.74 7.58
N TRP A 47 -1.64 -3.14 6.41
CA TRP A 47 -0.83 -3.56 5.28
C TRP A 47 -0.89 -2.52 4.16
N ASN A 48 0.27 -2.13 3.64
CA ASN A 48 0.39 -1.23 2.52
C ASN A 48 1.24 -1.84 1.40
N PHE A 49 0.69 -1.89 0.21
CA PHE A 49 1.37 -2.29 -1.02
C PHE A 49 1.52 -1.05 -1.91
N GLY A 50 2.78 -0.68 -2.19
CA GLY A 50 3.13 0.55 -2.88
C GLY A 50 3.33 1.73 -1.92
N VAL A 51 4.57 2.12 -1.73
CA VAL A 51 5.04 3.19 -0.84
C VAL A 51 5.55 4.38 -1.62
N SER A 52 6.44 4.11 -2.58
CA SER A 52 7.14 5.12 -3.35
C SER A 52 7.78 6.20 -2.44
N LYS A 53 7.48 7.47 -2.67
CA LYS A 53 8.02 8.61 -1.92
C LYS A 53 7.14 9.09 -0.78
N GLU A 54 5.92 8.59 -0.67
CA GLU A 54 4.92 9.14 0.22
C GLU A 54 4.32 8.08 1.13
N ILE A 55 4.51 8.23 2.43
CA ILE A 55 3.87 7.42 3.49
C ILE A 55 3.01 8.27 4.41
N ILE A 56 2.41 9.33 3.87
CA ILE A 56 1.60 10.28 4.65
C ILE A 56 0.41 9.59 5.29
N TYR A 57 -0.21 8.64 4.59
CA TYR A 57 -1.35 7.88 5.12
C TYR A 57 -0.93 6.98 6.27
N GLU A 58 0.17 6.28 6.16
CA GLU A 58 0.76 5.41 7.18
C GLU A 58 1.15 6.22 8.43
N LEU A 59 1.73 7.41 8.24
CA LEU A 59 2.06 8.33 9.32
C LEU A 59 0.80 8.86 10.02
N ALA A 60 -0.28 9.12 9.28
CA ALA A 60 -1.56 9.48 9.88
C ALA A 60 -2.12 8.33 10.72
N CYS A 61 -2.07 7.09 10.22
CA CYS A 61 -2.46 5.92 11.01
C CYS A 61 -1.60 5.78 12.27
N ARG A 62 -0.30 5.96 12.17
CA ARG A 62 0.64 5.92 13.30
C ARG A 62 0.37 7.02 14.33
N LYS A 63 0.05 8.22 13.88
CA LYS A 63 -0.30 9.34 14.75
C LYS A 63 -1.54 9.05 15.60
N ASP A 64 -2.54 8.43 14.98
CA ASP A 64 -3.82 8.16 15.67
C ASP A 64 -3.78 6.87 16.49
N ASN A 65 -2.96 5.92 16.08
CA ASN A 65 -2.76 4.66 16.80
C ASN A 65 -1.28 4.25 16.81
N ARG A 66 -0.59 4.58 17.89
CA ARG A 66 0.83 4.28 18.06
C ARG A 66 1.13 2.79 18.21
N SER A 67 0.14 1.99 18.60
CA SER A 67 0.30 0.55 18.81
C SER A 67 0.05 -0.28 17.54
N ALA A 68 -0.52 0.31 16.49
CA ALA A 68 -0.78 -0.41 15.24
C ALA A 68 0.52 -0.94 14.63
N LYS A 69 0.51 -2.20 14.20
CA LYS A 69 1.60 -2.77 13.39
C LYS A 69 1.41 -2.33 11.94
N ILE A 70 2.38 -1.59 11.39
CA ILE A 70 2.34 -1.10 10.00
C ILE A 70 3.38 -1.87 9.21
N LEU A 71 2.93 -2.61 8.20
CA LEU A 71 3.75 -3.40 7.29
C LEU A 71 3.61 -2.86 5.88
N THR A 72 4.72 -2.71 5.19
CA THR A 72 4.74 -2.17 3.83
C THR A 72 5.53 -3.08 2.90
N TRP A 73 5.07 -3.20 1.65
CA TRP A 73 5.73 -3.93 0.56
C TRP A 73 5.86 -3.02 -0.64
N ASP A 74 7.08 -2.79 -1.06
CA ASP A 74 7.41 -2.02 -2.26
C ASP A 74 8.87 -2.31 -2.61
N PRO A 75 9.18 -2.76 -3.84
CA PRO A 75 10.53 -3.17 -4.21
C PRO A 75 11.44 -2.01 -4.58
N THR A 76 10.92 -0.78 -4.66
CA THR A 76 11.68 0.36 -5.16
C THR A 76 12.70 0.87 -4.13
N PRO A 77 13.92 1.27 -4.56
CA PRO A 77 14.92 1.81 -3.63
C PRO A 77 14.46 3.07 -2.92
N GLU A 78 13.57 3.85 -3.54
CA GLU A 78 13.03 5.08 -2.96
C GLU A 78 12.08 4.80 -1.79
N SER A 79 11.31 3.72 -1.88
CA SER A 79 10.39 3.31 -0.81
C SER A 79 11.16 2.94 0.47
N GLN A 80 12.29 2.23 0.33
CA GLN A 80 13.16 1.91 1.46
C GLN A 80 13.65 3.18 2.16
N LYS A 81 14.18 4.15 1.40
CA LYS A 81 14.64 5.44 1.94
C LYS A 81 13.51 6.19 2.65
N THR A 82 12.31 6.17 2.06
CA THR A 82 11.13 6.83 2.62
C THR A 82 10.76 6.24 3.98
N VAL A 83 10.76 4.91 4.10
CA VAL A 83 10.46 4.23 5.36
C VAL A 83 11.58 4.41 6.38
N ASP A 84 12.84 4.31 5.96
CA ASP A 84 13.99 4.53 6.85
C ASP A 84 13.95 5.93 7.47
N ASN A 85 13.70 6.96 6.67
CA ASN A 85 13.55 8.33 7.16
C ASN A 85 12.40 8.48 8.17
N ALA A 86 11.26 7.83 7.93
CA ALA A 86 10.15 7.82 8.87
C ALA A 86 10.53 7.12 10.18
N ASN A 87 11.29 6.06 10.11
CA ASN A 87 11.71 5.29 11.29
C ASN A 87 12.76 6.03 12.13
N LEU A 88 13.54 6.92 11.54
CA LEU A 88 14.46 7.81 12.31
C LEU A 88 13.74 8.65 13.37
N VAL A 89 12.46 8.96 13.15
CA VAL A 89 11.63 9.71 14.11
C VAL A 89 10.66 8.83 14.89
N GLY A 90 10.91 7.51 14.95
CA GLY A 90 10.22 6.57 15.84
C GLY A 90 8.88 6.03 15.32
N ASN A 91 8.65 6.01 14.00
CA ASN A 91 7.38 5.49 13.47
C ASN A 91 7.28 3.95 13.47
N ASN A 92 8.40 3.24 13.53
CA ASN A 92 8.44 1.77 13.61
C ASN A 92 7.60 1.07 12.53
N ILE A 93 7.82 1.44 11.26
CA ILE A 93 7.20 0.82 10.09
C ILE A 93 8.11 -0.31 9.64
N THR A 94 7.56 -1.51 9.46
CA THR A 94 8.30 -2.63 8.88
C THR A 94 8.16 -2.60 7.36
N HIS A 95 9.28 -2.59 6.65
CA HIS A 95 9.31 -2.56 5.18
C HIS A 95 9.90 -3.84 4.62
N THR A 96 9.36 -4.29 3.49
CA THR A 96 9.81 -5.45 2.74
C THR A 96 10.00 -5.08 1.28
N ASN A 97 11.24 -5.18 0.79
CA ASN A 97 11.61 -4.87 -0.60
C ASN A 97 11.19 -6.02 -1.55
N LYS A 98 9.89 -6.24 -1.69
CA LYS A 98 9.32 -7.24 -2.59
C LYS A 98 8.13 -6.66 -3.34
N ALA A 99 7.99 -7.09 -4.60
CA ALA A 99 6.83 -6.75 -5.42
C ALA A 99 5.66 -7.68 -5.07
N TYR A 100 4.45 -7.13 -4.95
CA TYR A 100 3.26 -7.95 -4.80
C TYR A 100 2.87 -8.57 -6.16
N ASP A 101 2.73 -9.91 -6.21
CA ASP A 101 2.32 -10.67 -7.40
C ASP A 101 1.47 -11.89 -6.95
N SER A 102 0.81 -12.51 -7.88
CA SER A 102 0.12 -13.80 -7.68
C SER A 102 1.09 -14.97 -7.42
N VAL A 103 2.32 -14.88 -7.91
CA VAL A 103 3.39 -15.88 -7.78
C VAL A 103 4.41 -15.42 -6.73
N ASN A 104 4.73 -16.29 -5.77
CA ASN A 104 5.73 -16.04 -4.75
C ASN A 104 7.14 -16.43 -5.22
N GLY A 105 8.15 -15.63 -4.86
CA GLY A 105 9.56 -15.96 -5.10
C GLY A 105 10.03 -15.86 -6.56
N LYS A 106 9.20 -15.30 -7.44
CA LYS A 106 9.60 -15.02 -8.82
C LYS A 106 10.47 -13.77 -8.87
N ILE A 107 11.53 -13.79 -9.67
CA ILE A 107 12.32 -12.59 -9.97
C ILE A 107 11.70 -11.90 -11.18
N VAL A 108 11.38 -10.62 -11.02
CA VAL A 108 10.83 -9.76 -12.06
C VAL A 108 11.68 -8.51 -12.22
N LYS A 109 11.62 -7.91 -13.40
CA LYS A 109 12.34 -6.67 -13.70
C LYS A 109 11.37 -5.50 -13.65
N PHE A 110 11.79 -4.46 -12.98
CA PHE A 110 11.10 -3.17 -12.98
C PHE A 110 11.98 -2.12 -13.64
N TYR A 111 11.35 -1.23 -14.38
CA TYR A 111 12.02 -0.21 -15.20
C TYR A 111 11.63 1.18 -14.72
N ALA A 112 12.62 1.99 -14.36
CA ALA A 112 12.39 3.39 -14.03
C ALA A 112 12.01 4.19 -15.27
N THR A 113 10.85 4.81 -15.27
CA THR A 113 10.32 5.59 -16.38
C THR A 113 10.73 7.06 -16.35
N GLU A 114 11.26 7.53 -15.23
CA GLU A 114 11.71 8.90 -15.03
C GLU A 114 13.18 8.95 -14.60
N GLU A 115 13.90 10.00 -15.01
CA GLU A 115 15.32 10.23 -14.70
C GLU A 115 15.62 10.20 -13.19
N LYS A 116 14.68 10.61 -12.35
CA LYS A 116 14.82 10.59 -10.88
C LYS A 116 14.36 9.28 -10.25
N GLU A 117 14.19 8.23 -11.02
CA GLU A 117 13.74 6.92 -10.54
C GLU A 117 12.48 6.98 -9.67
N ARG A 118 11.54 7.84 -10.07
CA ARG A 118 10.34 8.10 -9.27
C ARG A 118 9.23 7.08 -9.47
N CYS A 119 9.16 6.56 -10.68
CA CYS A 119 8.15 5.61 -11.11
C CYS A 119 8.83 4.40 -11.72
N TYR A 120 8.47 3.24 -11.23
CA TYR A 120 8.89 1.96 -11.78
C TYR A 120 7.68 1.25 -12.35
N GLN A 121 7.84 0.56 -13.47
CA GLN A 121 6.80 -0.26 -14.08
C GLN A 121 7.33 -1.63 -14.47
N LEU A 122 6.44 -2.61 -14.55
CA LEU A 122 6.75 -3.99 -14.90
C LEU A 122 7.03 -4.12 -16.42
N ASP A 123 6.23 -3.45 -17.24
CA ASP A 123 6.37 -3.49 -18.68
C ASP A 123 7.56 -2.64 -19.14
N LYS A 124 8.48 -3.24 -19.90
CA LYS A 124 9.66 -2.54 -20.39
C LYS A 124 9.29 -1.44 -21.38
N PRO A 125 9.49 -0.15 -21.03
CA PRO A 125 9.23 0.95 -21.96
C PRO A 125 10.31 1.03 -23.03
N LYS A 126 10.04 1.77 -24.11
CA LYS A 126 11.05 2.02 -25.18
C LYS A 126 12.27 2.78 -24.64
N VAL A 127 12.06 3.65 -23.67
CA VAL A 127 13.11 4.42 -23.00
C VAL A 127 12.93 4.25 -21.51
N PHE A 128 13.98 3.90 -20.79
CA PHE A 128 14.00 3.81 -19.34
C PHE A 128 15.36 4.26 -18.81
N TYR A 129 15.42 4.69 -17.56
CA TYR A 129 16.63 5.25 -16.95
C TYR A 129 17.38 4.22 -16.10
N ASN A 130 16.65 3.32 -15.46
CA ASN A 130 17.24 2.28 -14.63
C ASN A 130 16.38 1.02 -14.67
N GLU A 131 17.00 -0.12 -14.38
CA GLU A 131 16.38 -1.43 -14.27
C GLU A 131 16.75 -2.03 -12.92
N ILE A 132 15.80 -2.60 -12.21
CA ILE A 132 16.02 -3.35 -10.98
C ILE A 132 15.40 -4.73 -11.10
N GLU A 133 16.06 -5.73 -10.50
CA GLU A 133 15.48 -7.06 -10.30
C GLU A 133 14.94 -7.18 -8.90
N VAL A 134 13.69 -7.63 -8.78
CA VAL A 134 13.00 -7.74 -7.51
C VAL A 134 12.33 -9.09 -7.36
N GLU A 135 12.33 -9.60 -6.14
CA GLU A 135 11.60 -10.82 -5.80
C GLU A 135 10.13 -10.49 -5.54
N THR A 136 9.25 -11.37 -5.98
CA THR A 136 7.82 -11.23 -5.73
C THR A 136 7.39 -11.93 -4.44
N ILE A 137 6.31 -11.41 -3.84
CA ILE A 137 5.62 -12.02 -2.70
C ILE A 137 4.11 -12.05 -2.98
N ASN A 138 3.45 -13.15 -2.65
CA ASN A 138 2.01 -13.28 -2.78
C ASN A 138 1.27 -13.20 -1.44
N LEU A 139 -0.04 -13.00 -1.51
CA LEU A 139 -0.88 -12.89 -0.32
C LEU A 139 -0.79 -14.13 0.57
N LYS A 140 -0.70 -15.33 -0.01
CA LYS A 140 -0.58 -16.58 0.76
C LYS A 140 0.67 -16.59 1.64
N GLN A 141 1.80 -16.14 1.10
CA GLN A 141 3.06 -16.04 1.84
C GLN A 141 2.95 -15.00 2.96
N ILE A 142 2.40 -13.81 2.65
CA ILE A 142 2.21 -12.75 3.63
C ILE A 142 1.32 -13.23 4.79
N VAL A 143 0.20 -13.88 4.49
CA VAL A 143 -0.70 -14.45 5.51
C VAL A 143 0.01 -15.51 6.35
N SER A 144 0.85 -16.36 5.74
CA SER A 144 1.63 -17.35 6.46
C SER A 144 2.63 -16.74 7.45
N GLU A 145 3.22 -15.59 7.09
CA GLU A 145 4.23 -14.91 7.92
C GLU A 145 3.63 -13.98 8.97
N GLN A 146 2.53 -13.30 8.63
CA GLN A 146 1.98 -12.21 9.44
C GLN A 146 0.65 -12.55 10.13
N GLY A 147 0.00 -13.63 9.72
CA GLY A 147 -1.36 -13.99 10.13
C GLY A 147 -2.42 -13.36 9.23
N VAL A 148 -3.68 -13.61 9.54
CA VAL A 148 -4.85 -13.16 8.73
C VAL A 148 -5.56 -11.94 9.31
N ASP A 149 -5.23 -11.53 10.54
CA ASP A 149 -5.94 -10.46 11.26
C ASP A 149 -5.40 -9.10 10.83
N VAL A 150 -5.79 -8.68 9.62
CA VAL A 150 -5.47 -7.35 9.09
C VAL A 150 -6.73 -6.49 9.08
N ASP A 151 -6.63 -5.28 9.63
CA ASP A 151 -7.76 -4.35 9.74
C ASP A 151 -7.86 -3.40 8.55
N ILE A 152 -6.70 -3.00 8.00
CA ILE A 152 -6.63 -2.05 6.88
C ILE A 152 -5.63 -2.56 5.85
N ILE A 153 -6.07 -2.60 4.59
CA ILE A 153 -5.21 -2.87 3.43
C ILE A 153 -5.28 -1.68 2.48
N LYS A 154 -4.12 -1.13 2.14
CA LYS A 154 -3.94 -0.15 1.07
C LYS A 154 -3.23 -0.83 -0.09
N LEU A 155 -3.79 -0.72 -1.29
CA LEU A 155 -3.20 -1.18 -2.54
C LEU A 155 -3.03 0.02 -3.47
N ASP A 156 -1.79 0.35 -3.78
CA ASP A 156 -1.39 1.46 -4.66
C ASP A 156 -0.20 0.99 -5.51
N ILE A 157 -0.47 -0.01 -6.31
CA ILE A 157 0.50 -0.71 -7.16
C ILE A 157 0.08 -0.58 -8.61
N GLU A 158 1.02 -0.27 -9.51
CA GLU A 158 0.87 -0.19 -10.95
C GLU A 158 1.44 -1.42 -11.66
#